data_c7f0157a5ce3eeca7b62dca0e2a9aa8d
#
_entry.id   c7f0157a5ce3eeca7b62dca0e2a9aa8d
#
_cell.length_a   1.000
_cell.length_b   1.000
_cell.length_c   1.000
_cell.angle_alpha   90.00
_cell.angle_beta   90.00
_cell.angle_gamma   90.00
#
_symmetry.space_group_name_H-M   'P 1'
#
loop_
_entity.id
_entity.type
_entity.pdbx_description
1 polymer ?
#
loop_
_entity_poly.entity_id
_entity_poly.type
_entity_poly.pdbx_seq_one_letter_code
_entity_poly.pdbx_strand_id
1 'polypeptide(L)'
;LSVLDEVQELAHRLLARHPRIDVLANNAGAMFLDRMDTRDGIERTVALNHLGYFALTLQLLPALATAGSDGPARVVCVSSRAHENARVAMDDLQLVHGYGGWRAYCNSKVYNLWFARALAARVDSSRLLVQAMHPGVVHTRFATNNGGKGRLLRRLMDLVSITPEAGADTLVWLSHAAEALAYPGGYWVKRRLRTPSRLARDAQRAEQLWHESVRLTGLDADTLIATAGVARAMA
;
A
#
# COMPACT_ATOMS: atom_id res chain seq x y z
N LEU A 1 8.52 0.49 9.90
CA LEU A 1 7.91 1.01 8.66
C LEU A 1 7.05 2.28 8.87
N SER A 2 6.84 2.73 10.09
CA SER A 2 6.14 3.99 10.38
C SER A 2 7.07 5.18 10.59
N VAL A 3 8.36 4.99 10.48
CA VAL A 3 9.40 6.02 10.61
C VAL A 3 10.19 6.03 9.31
N LEU A 4 10.29 7.19 8.68
CA LEU A 4 10.84 7.32 7.32
C LEU A 4 12.32 6.94 7.23
N ASP A 5 13.15 7.35 8.18
CA ASP A 5 14.57 6.97 8.21
C ASP A 5 14.76 5.46 8.33
N GLU A 6 13.92 4.78 9.13
CA GLU A 6 13.98 3.31 9.26
C GLU A 6 13.54 2.59 7.98
N VAL A 7 12.60 3.19 7.22
CA VAL A 7 12.19 2.68 5.90
C VAL A 7 13.34 2.83 4.91
N GLN A 8 14.03 3.97 4.93
CA GLN A 8 15.19 4.24 4.08
C GLN A 8 16.33 3.27 4.39
N GLU A 9 16.67 3.08 5.66
CA GLU A 9 17.71 2.14 6.06
C GLU A 9 17.35 0.70 5.67
N LEU A 10 16.07 0.30 5.85
CA LEU A 10 15.59 -0.99 5.39
C LEU A 10 15.77 -1.17 3.89
N ALA A 11 15.42 -0.16 3.09
CA ALA A 11 15.58 -0.20 1.64
C ALA A 11 17.06 -0.35 1.24
N HIS A 12 17.96 0.41 1.86
CA HIS A 12 19.41 0.30 1.62
C HIS A 12 19.92 -1.10 1.95
N ARG A 13 19.53 -1.68 3.09
CA ARG A 13 19.94 -3.05 3.49
C ARG A 13 19.39 -4.11 2.54
N LEU A 14 18.15 -3.92 2.04
CA LEU A 14 17.56 -4.85 1.07
C LEU A 14 18.28 -4.77 -0.28
N LEU A 15 18.56 -3.58 -0.79
CA LEU A 15 19.30 -3.38 -2.04
C LEU A 15 20.71 -3.96 -1.99
N ALA A 16 21.41 -3.81 -0.85
CA ALA A 16 22.73 -4.36 -0.66
C ALA A 16 22.76 -5.90 -0.67
N ARG A 17 21.68 -6.56 -0.26
CA ARG A 17 21.57 -8.03 -0.17
C ARG A 17 20.85 -8.66 -1.36
N HIS A 18 19.94 -7.92 -1.96
CA HIS A 18 19.02 -8.40 -3.00
C HIS A 18 19.03 -7.43 -4.17
N PRO A 19 19.98 -7.56 -5.11
CA PRO A 19 20.04 -6.70 -6.28
C PRO A 19 18.87 -6.91 -7.25
N ARG A 20 18.10 -7.97 -7.05
CA ARG A 20 16.89 -8.33 -7.80
C ARG A 20 15.75 -8.64 -6.83
N ILE A 21 14.59 -8.03 -7.06
CA ILE A 21 13.34 -8.30 -6.33
C ILE A 21 12.24 -8.50 -7.36
N ASP A 22 11.71 -9.70 -7.44
CA ASP A 22 10.66 -10.05 -8.41
C ASP A 22 9.26 -9.65 -7.91
N VAL A 23 9.05 -9.69 -6.58
CA VAL A 23 7.76 -9.35 -5.97
C VAL A 23 7.96 -8.56 -4.68
N LEU A 24 7.33 -7.39 -4.62
CA LEU A 24 7.19 -6.61 -3.39
C LEU A 24 5.75 -6.68 -2.90
N ALA A 25 5.53 -7.33 -1.76
CA ALA A 25 4.25 -7.37 -1.09
C ALA A 25 4.16 -6.27 -0.01
N ASN A 26 3.51 -5.18 -0.32
CA ASN A 26 3.18 -4.12 0.62
C ASN A 26 1.99 -4.57 1.49
N ASN A 27 2.27 -5.33 2.54
CA ASN A 27 1.27 -6.00 3.38
C ASN A 27 1.18 -5.43 4.80
N ALA A 28 2.27 -4.90 5.36
CA ALA A 28 2.30 -4.41 6.73
C ALA A 28 1.23 -3.33 6.96
N GLY A 29 0.46 -3.46 8.04
CA GLY A 29 -0.55 -2.48 8.37
C GLY A 29 -1.21 -2.75 9.72
N ALA A 30 -1.68 -1.69 10.35
CA ALA A 30 -2.36 -1.76 11.63
C ALA A 30 -3.48 -0.72 11.71
N MET A 31 -4.31 -0.85 12.73
CA MET A 31 -5.29 0.14 13.15
C MET A 31 -4.93 0.61 14.56
N PHE A 32 -4.82 1.91 14.75
CA PHE A 32 -4.60 2.53 16.05
C PHE A 32 -5.88 3.25 16.47
N LEU A 33 -6.40 2.94 17.65
CA LEU A 33 -7.66 3.52 18.13
C LEU A 33 -7.49 4.98 18.56
N ASP A 34 -6.33 5.30 19.12
CA ASP A 34 -5.97 6.64 19.54
C ASP A 34 -4.98 7.27 18.55
N ARG A 35 -5.08 8.59 18.34
CA ARG A 35 -4.16 9.31 17.49
C ARG A 35 -2.78 9.36 18.13
N MET A 36 -1.79 8.99 17.36
CA MET A 36 -0.38 9.03 17.73
C MET A 36 0.42 9.52 16.54
N ASP A 37 1.37 10.42 16.79
CA ASP A 37 2.31 10.83 15.77
C ASP A 37 3.61 10.02 15.88
N THR A 38 4.27 9.80 14.73
CA THR A 38 5.62 9.25 14.68
C THR A 38 6.63 10.33 15.06
N ARG A 39 7.91 9.96 15.18
CA ARG A 39 8.98 10.95 15.40
C ARG A 39 9.14 11.93 14.22
N ASP A 40 8.60 11.58 13.05
CA ASP A 40 8.58 12.45 11.87
C ASP A 40 7.40 13.44 11.88
N GLY A 41 6.58 13.45 12.97
CA GLY A 41 5.38 14.28 13.09
C GLY A 41 4.21 13.84 12.19
N ILE A 42 4.18 12.59 11.77
CA ILE A 42 3.17 12.04 10.88
C ILE A 42 2.24 11.10 11.66
N GLU A 43 0.92 11.20 11.42
CA GLU A 43 -0.06 10.30 12.04
C GLU A 43 0.28 8.83 11.72
N ARG A 44 0.31 8.01 12.76
CA ARG A 44 0.90 6.67 12.74
C ARG A 44 0.23 5.70 11.77
N THR A 45 -1.10 5.81 11.55
CA THR A 45 -1.81 4.95 10.58
C THR A 45 -1.43 5.33 9.16
N VAL A 46 -1.38 6.62 8.85
CA VAL A 46 -0.93 7.12 7.54
C VAL A 46 0.54 6.74 7.31
N ALA A 47 1.39 6.95 8.31
CA ALA A 47 2.81 6.62 8.20
C ALA A 47 3.03 5.13 7.92
N LEU A 48 2.43 4.23 8.72
CA LEU A 48 2.64 2.79 8.58
C LEU A 48 1.96 2.20 7.34
N ASN A 49 0.66 2.52 7.16
CA ASN A 49 -0.17 1.83 6.17
C ASN A 49 0.00 2.37 4.76
N HIS A 50 0.48 3.62 4.62
CA HIS A 50 0.58 4.27 3.32
C HIS A 50 1.99 4.78 3.02
N LEU A 51 2.56 5.69 3.82
CA LEU A 51 3.87 6.28 3.49
C LEU A 51 5.01 5.25 3.54
N GLY A 52 4.90 4.26 4.43
CA GLY A 52 5.82 3.12 4.43
C GLY A 52 5.78 2.33 3.12
N TYR A 53 4.60 2.13 2.52
CA TYR A 53 4.47 1.51 1.20
C TYR A 53 5.06 2.39 0.11
N PHE A 54 4.72 3.68 0.13
CA PHE A 54 5.19 4.67 -0.83
C PHE A 54 6.72 4.74 -0.83
N ALA A 55 7.31 5.03 0.33
CA ALA A 55 8.74 5.21 0.46
C ALA A 55 9.54 3.92 0.16
N LEU A 56 9.10 2.78 0.71
CA LEU A 56 9.79 1.50 0.47
C LEU A 56 9.73 1.11 -1.01
N THR A 57 8.57 1.24 -1.66
CA THR A 57 8.42 0.89 -3.07
C THR A 57 9.34 1.73 -3.96
N LEU A 58 9.32 3.05 -3.78
CA LEU A 58 10.13 3.95 -4.61
C LEU A 58 11.64 3.71 -4.42
N GLN A 59 12.07 3.46 -3.20
CA GLN A 59 13.49 3.19 -2.92
C GLN A 59 13.95 1.81 -3.41
N LEU A 60 13.04 0.84 -3.56
CA LEU A 60 13.36 -0.50 -4.09
C LEU A 60 13.22 -0.59 -5.62
N LEU A 61 12.84 0.49 -6.30
CA LEU A 61 12.71 0.49 -7.78
C LEU A 61 13.94 -0.03 -8.52
N PRO A 62 15.19 0.23 -8.13
CA PRO A 62 16.35 -0.34 -8.82
C PRO A 62 16.35 -1.87 -8.85
N ALA A 63 16.05 -2.53 -7.74
CA ALA A 63 15.99 -3.99 -7.66
C ALA A 63 14.76 -4.59 -8.36
N LEU A 64 13.62 -3.88 -8.33
CA LEU A 64 12.41 -4.23 -9.07
C LEU A 64 12.65 -4.10 -10.59
N ALA A 65 13.34 -3.04 -11.02
CA ALA A 65 13.69 -2.81 -12.41
C ALA A 65 14.64 -3.90 -12.96
N THR A 66 15.56 -4.38 -12.14
CA THR A 66 16.43 -5.52 -12.50
C THR A 66 15.60 -6.77 -12.78
N ALA A 67 14.62 -7.08 -11.96
CA ALA A 67 13.70 -8.18 -12.22
C ALA A 67 12.82 -7.94 -13.45
N GLY A 68 12.42 -6.70 -13.69
CA GLY A 68 11.60 -6.29 -14.82
C GLY A 68 12.25 -6.43 -16.21
N SER A 69 13.50 -6.87 -16.30
CA SER A 69 14.17 -7.18 -17.58
C SER A 69 13.67 -8.48 -18.23
N ASP A 70 13.20 -9.45 -17.44
CA ASP A 70 12.81 -10.79 -17.88
C ASP A 70 11.30 -11.02 -17.84
N GLY A 71 10.54 -9.97 -17.63
CA GLY A 71 9.09 -9.95 -17.43
C GLY A 71 8.77 -9.06 -16.21
N PRO A 72 7.55 -8.55 -16.06
CA PRO A 72 7.30 -7.50 -15.08
C PRO A 72 7.53 -7.98 -13.64
N ALA A 73 8.37 -7.24 -12.91
CA ALA A 73 8.35 -7.30 -11.45
C ALA A 73 6.96 -6.90 -10.94
N ARG A 74 6.61 -7.30 -9.74
CA ARG A 74 5.26 -7.08 -9.20
C ARG A 74 5.27 -6.34 -7.89
N VAL A 75 4.45 -5.31 -7.79
CA VAL A 75 4.13 -4.64 -6.53
C VAL A 75 2.67 -4.90 -6.20
N VAL A 76 2.41 -5.55 -5.06
CA VAL A 76 1.06 -5.86 -4.60
C VAL A 76 0.77 -5.08 -3.32
N CYS A 77 -0.16 -4.12 -3.39
CA CYS A 77 -0.58 -3.29 -2.26
C CYS A 77 -1.80 -3.92 -1.55
N VAL A 78 -1.63 -4.29 -0.29
CA VAL A 78 -2.73 -4.85 0.50
C VAL A 78 -3.63 -3.73 1.02
N SER A 79 -4.81 -3.64 0.42
CA SER A 79 -5.92 -2.79 0.84
C SER A 79 -6.92 -3.59 1.71
N SER A 80 -8.15 -3.14 1.83
CA SER A 80 -9.24 -3.78 2.56
C SER A 80 -10.59 -3.33 2.00
N ARG A 81 -11.65 -4.14 2.17
CA ARG A 81 -13.02 -3.67 1.94
C ARG A 81 -13.40 -2.48 2.84
N ALA A 82 -12.65 -2.26 3.92
CA ALA A 82 -12.81 -1.06 4.75
C ALA A 82 -12.71 0.26 3.95
N HIS A 83 -12.03 0.26 2.78
CA HIS A 83 -11.99 1.42 1.89
C HIS A 83 -13.37 1.90 1.42
N GLU A 84 -14.38 1.03 1.44
CA GLU A 84 -15.76 1.38 1.08
C GLU A 84 -16.39 2.34 2.10
N ASN A 85 -15.90 2.35 3.34
CA ASN A 85 -16.34 3.22 4.43
C ASN A 85 -15.45 4.46 4.62
N ALA A 86 -14.49 4.69 3.75
CA ALA A 86 -13.57 5.82 3.88
C ALA A 86 -14.30 7.16 3.68
N ARG A 87 -13.86 8.16 4.46
CA ARG A 87 -14.31 9.55 4.39
C ARG A 87 -13.09 10.45 4.44
N VAL A 88 -12.51 10.72 3.27
CA VAL A 88 -11.27 11.46 3.13
C VAL A 88 -11.56 12.94 2.93
N ALA A 89 -10.99 13.77 3.79
CA ALA A 89 -10.81 15.20 3.58
C ALA A 89 -9.39 15.42 3.05
N MET A 90 -9.26 16.01 1.86
CA MET A 90 -7.95 16.14 1.20
C MET A 90 -7.06 17.20 1.86
N ASP A 91 -7.65 18.12 2.61
CA ASP A 91 -6.99 19.12 3.44
C ASP A 91 -6.59 18.61 4.83
N ASP A 92 -7.05 17.40 5.22
CA ASP A 92 -6.72 16.77 6.51
C ASP A 92 -6.54 15.25 6.36
N LEU A 93 -5.56 14.84 5.55
CA LEU A 93 -5.25 13.42 5.30
C LEU A 93 -4.79 12.68 6.55
N GLN A 94 -4.25 13.41 7.53
CA GLN A 94 -3.71 12.88 8.78
C GLN A 94 -4.72 12.92 9.95
N LEU A 95 -5.95 13.35 9.69
CA LEU A 95 -7.00 13.48 10.70
C LEU A 95 -6.53 14.23 11.95
N VAL A 96 -5.95 15.41 11.74
CA VAL A 96 -5.59 16.34 12.83
C VAL A 96 -6.84 16.72 13.62
N HIS A 97 -7.97 16.85 12.90
CA HIS A 97 -9.27 17.15 13.47
C HIS A 97 -10.21 15.96 13.44
N GLY A 98 -10.82 15.63 14.59
CA GLY A 98 -11.85 14.58 14.67
C GLY A 98 -11.31 13.18 14.36
N TYR A 99 -10.17 12.82 14.92
CA TYR A 99 -9.58 11.49 14.77
C TYR A 99 -10.54 10.39 15.22
N GLY A 100 -10.55 9.32 14.47
CA GLY A 100 -11.19 8.07 14.83
C GLY A 100 -10.42 6.92 14.19
N GLY A 101 -9.94 5.97 15.00
CA GLY A 101 -9.05 4.89 14.54
C GLY A 101 -9.63 4.08 13.37
N TRP A 102 -10.93 3.80 13.40
CA TRP A 102 -11.60 3.15 12.27
C TRP A 102 -11.61 4.02 11.01
N ARG A 103 -11.87 5.34 11.16
CA ARG A 103 -11.82 6.30 10.03
C ARG A 103 -10.41 6.38 9.45
N ALA A 104 -9.39 6.50 10.30
CA ALA A 104 -7.99 6.53 9.88
C ALA A 104 -7.62 5.26 9.11
N TYR A 105 -8.02 4.09 9.61
CA TYR A 105 -7.80 2.82 8.93
C TYR A 105 -8.52 2.75 7.58
N CYS A 106 -9.81 3.09 7.52
CA CYS A 106 -10.58 3.09 6.26
C CYS A 106 -9.93 4.01 5.23
N ASN A 107 -9.54 5.22 5.64
CA ASN A 107 -8.86 6.17 4.78
C ASN A 107 -7.51 5.62 4.29
N SER A 108 -6.69 5.02 5.16
CA SER A 108 -5.41 4.43 4.76
C SER A 108 -5.58 3.33 3.70
N LYS A 109 -6.72 2.61 3.71
CA LYS A 109 -7.01 1.57 2.71
C LYS A 109 -7.47 2.12 1.37
N VAL A 110 -8.06 3.31 1.32
CA VAL A 110 -8.22 4.08 0.08
C VAL A 110 -6.87 4.58 -0.42
N TYR A 111 -6.00 5.08 0.47
CA TYR A 111 -4.67 5.58 0.08
C TYR A 111 -3.85 4.49 -0.62
N ASN A 112 -3.94 3.24 -0.16
CA ASN A 112 -3.26 2.12 -0.82
C ASN A 112 -3.80 1.84 -2.23
N LEU A 113 -5.11 2.04 -2.48
CA LEU A 113 -5.71 1.93 -3.81
C LEU A 113 -5.29 3.10 -4.71
N TRP A 114 -5.28 4.31 -4.19
CA TRP A 114 -4.82 5.49 -4.92
C TRP A 114 -3.34 5.39 -5.26
N PHE A 115 -2.50 4.98 -4.31
CA PHE A 115 -1.08 4.74 -4.54
C PHE A 115 -0.84 3.72 -5.66
N ALA A 116 -1.48 2.55 -5.57
CA ALA A 116 -1.31 1.51 -6.58
C ALA A 116 -1.71 2.01 -7.98
N ARG A 117 -2.80 2.77 -8.09
CA ARG A 117 -3.26 3.34 -9.37
C ARG A 117 -2.34 4.45 -9.87
N ALA A 118 -1.92 5.37 -8.98
CA ALA A 118 -1.04 6.47 -9.34
C ALA A 118 0.35 5.97 -9.80
N LEU A 119 0.89 4.96 -9.12
CA LEU A 119 2.15 4.33 -9.52
C LEU A 119 1.99 3.57 -10.85
N ALA A 120 0.90 2.78 -11.00
CA ALA A 120 0.63 2.05 -12.25
C ALA A 120 0.46 2.97 -13.47
N ALA A 121 -0.01 4.19 -13.27
CA ALA A 121 -0.12 5.18 -14.34
C ALA A 121 1.22 5.76 -14.78
N ARG A 122 2.24 5.71 -13.91
CA ARG A 122 3.58 6.30 -14.12
C ARG A 122 4.61 5.32 -14.65
N VAL A 123 4.39 4.03 -14.42
CA VAL A 123 5.37 2.99 -14.79
C VAL A 123 4.95 2.21 -16.03
N ASP A 124 5.93 1.66 -16.73
CA ASP A 124 5.71 0.69 -17.79
C ASP A 124 5.29 -0.66 -17.19
N SER A 125 4.06 -1.07 -17.43
CA SER A 125 3.50 -2.31 -16.90
C SER A 125 4.16 -3.58 -17.47
N SER A 126 4.90 -3.48 -18.55
CA SER A 126 5.71 -4.60 -19.08
C SER A 126 6.97 -4.84 -18.24
N ARG A 127 7.39 -3.85 -17.43
CA ARG A 127 8.54 -3.92 -16.54
C ARG A 127 8.17 -3.96 -15.06
N LEU A 128 7.11 -3.24 -14.66
CA LEU A 128 6.64 -3.18 -13.28
C LEU A 128 5.12 -3.19 -13.23
N LEU A 129 4.55 -4.31 -12.85
CA LEU A 129 3.10 -4.46 -12.69
C LEU A 129 2.71 -4.11 -11.26
N VAL A 130 1.90 -3.06 -11.11
CA VAL A 130 1.41 -2.61 -9.80
C VAL A 130 -0.06 -2.97 -9.66
N GLN A 131 -0.42 -3.56 -8.52
CA GLN A 131 -1.78 -4.01 -8.25
C GLN A 131 -2.16 -3.83 -6.79
N ALA A 132 -3.45 -3.85 -6.51
CA ALA A 132 -3.97 -3.83 -5.14
C ALA A 132 -4.89 -5.04 -4.91
N MET A 133 -5.01 -5.45 -3.63
CA MET A 133 -5.90 -6.55 -3.29
C MET A 133 -6.52 -6.38 -1.90
N HIS A 134 -7.60 -7.13 -1.64
CA HIS A 134 -8.19 -7.33 -0.33
C HIS A 134 -8.08 -8.81 0.09
N PRO A 135 -7.46 -9.10 1.24
CA PRO A 135 -7.21 -10.47 1.68
C PRO A 135 -8.43 -11.19 2.29
N GLY A 136 -9.50 -10.47 2.58
CA GLY A 136 -10.56 -10.93 3.47
C GLY A 136 -10.36 -10.38 4.90
N VAL A 137 -11.17 -10.84 5.84
CA VAL A 137 -10.96 -10.58 7.28
C VAL A 137 -10.07 -11.70 7.80
N VAL A 138 -8.78 -11.43 7.92
CA VAL A 138 -7.78 -12.46 8.29
C VAL A 138 -7.59 -12.47 9.80
N HIS A 139 -7.50 -13.66 10.38
CA HIS A 139 -7.14 -13.87 11.78
C HIS A 139 -5.69 -13.45 12.02
N THR A 140 -5.47 -12.16 12.34
CA THR A 140 -4.14 -11.59 12.57
C THR A 140 -4.09 -10.80 13.88
N ARG A 141 -2.91 -10.35 14.26
CA ARG A 141 -2.71 -9.44 15.40
C ARG A 141 -3.18 -8.00 15.12
N PHE A 142 -4.06 -7.79 14.16
CA PHE A 142 -4.45 -6.51 13.60
C PHE A 142 -4.87 -5.43 14.64
N ALA A 143 -5.58 -5.83 15.71
CA ALA A 143 -6.06 -4.89 16.73
C ALA A 143 -5.30 -4.99 18.07
N THR A 144 -4.30 -5.88 18.19
CA THR A 144 -3.64 -6.16 19.48
C THR A 144 -2.81 -5.00 20.01
N ASN A 145 -2.44 -4.05 19.17
CA ASN A 145 -1.65 -2.86 19.53
C ASN A 145 -2.45 -1.82 20.38
N ASN A 146 -3.74 -2.08 20.66
CA ASN A 146 -4.66 -1.17 21.31
C ASN A 146 -5.04 -1.59 22.76
N GLY A 147 -4.19 -2.38 23.43
CA GLY A 147 -4.42 -2.80 24.82
C GLY A 147 -5.72 -3.62 25.01
N GLY A 148 -6.43 -3.36 26.11
CA GLY A 148 -7.66 -4.09 26.47
C GLY A 148 -8.80 -3.93 25.47
N LYS A 149 -9.00 -2.73 24.93
CA LYS A 149 -10.01 -2.44 23.89
C LYS A 149 -9.73 -3.24 22.60
N GLY A 150 -8.46 -3.36 22.22
CA GLY A 150 -8.06 -4.15 21.07
C GLY A 150 -8.32 -5.65 21.23
N ARG A 151 -8.17 -6.19 22.44
CA ARG A 151 -8.49 -7.61 22.73
C ARG A 151 -9.97 -7.92 22.58
N LEU A 152 -10.85 -7.03 23.00
CA LEU A 152 -12.31 -7.20 22.84
C LEU A 152 -12.70 -7.15 21.35
N LEU A 153 -12.18 -6.16 20.61
CA LEU A 153 -12.42 -6.02 19.16
C LEU A 153 -11.94 -7.27 18.41
N ARG A 154 -10.77 -7.79 18.76
CA ARG A 154 -10.22 -9.01 18.18
C ARG A 154 -11.15 -10.21 18.36
N ARG A 155 -11.68 -10.44 19.58
CA ARG A 155 -12.61 -11.56 19.84
C ARG A 155 -13.86 -11.52 18.96
N LEU A 156 -14.38 -10.32 18.66
CA LEU A 156 -15.51 -10.16 17.74
C LEU A 156 -15.12 -10.43 16.28
N MET A 157 -13.91 -10.06 15.88
CA MET A 157 -13.41 -10.32 14.52
C MET A 157 -13.06 -11.79 14.30
N ASP A 158 -12.61 -12.50 15.33
CA ASP A 158 -12.24 -13.92 15.25
C ASP A 158 -13.40 -14.82 14.80
N LEU A 159 -14.66 -14.40 15.03
CA LEU A 159 -15.85 -15.15 14.61
C LEU A 159 -16.10 -15.16 13.10
N VAL A 160 -15.52 -14.21 12.36
CA VAL A 160 -15.70 -14.03 10.91
C VAL A 160 -14.38 -14.05 10.14
N SER A 161 -13.27 -14.33 10.82
CA SER A 161 -11.95 -14.29 10.21
C SER A 161 -11.62 -15.59 9.48
N ILE A 162 -10.87 -15.45 8.40
CA ILE A 162 -10.26 -16.55 7.65
C ILE A 162 -8.83 -16.80 8.14
N THR A 163 -8.30 -17.98 7.81
CA THR A 163 -6.90 -18.31 8.14
C THR A 163 -5.91 -17.40 7.43
N PRO A 164 -4.68 -17.23 7.95
CA PRO A 164 -3.63 -16.47 7.27
C PRO A 164 -3.34 -16.98 5.86
N GLU A 165 -3.36 -18.29 5.65
CA GLU A 165 -3.14 -18.93 4.35
C GLU A 165 -4.23 -18.55 3.35
N ALA A 166 -5.50 -18.60 3.77
CA ALA A 166 -6.61 -18.16 2.93
C ALA A 166 -6.56 -16.65 2.64
N GLY A 167 -6.06 -15.85 3.58
CA GLY A 167 -5.81 -14.42 3.38
C GLY A 167 -4.67 -14.12 2.39
N ALA A 168 -3.63 -14.95 2.40
CA ALA A 168 -2.50 -14.82 1.50
C ALA A 168 -2.80 -15.32 0.07
N ASP A 169 -3.83 -16.12 -0.13
CA ASP A 169 -4.14 -16.80 -1.39
C ASP A 169 -4.14 -15.86 -2.62
N THR A 170 -4.85 -14.75 -2.54
CA THR A 170 -4.90 -13.78 -3.66
C THR A 170 -3.56 -13.05 -3.85
N LEU A 171 -2.82 -12.77 -2.77
CA LEU A 171 -1.50 -12.14 -2.86
C LEU A 171 -0.50 -13.07 -3.54
N VAL A 172 -0.46 -14.34 -3.11
CA VAL A 172 0.39 -15.36 -3.72
C VAL A 172 0.03 -15.56 -5.20
N TRP A 173 -1.26 -15.65 -5.52
CA TRP A 173 -1.70 -15.75 -6.90
C TRP A 173 -1.26 -14.52 -7.72
N LEU A 174 -1.41 -13.30 -7.22
CA LEU A 174 -0.97 -12.07 -7.90
C LEU A 174 0.55 -12.02 -8.12
N SER A 175 1.34 -12.74 -7.33
CA SER A 175 2.79 -12.77 -7.51
C SER A 175 3.24 -13.44 -8.82
N HIS A 176 2.36 -14.21 -9.50
CA HIS A 176 2.71 -14.94 -10.72
C HIS A 176 1.59 -15.00 -11.78
N ALA A 177 0.36 -14.58 -11.46
CA ALA A 177 -0.79 -14.72 -12.37
C ALA A 177 -0.59 -13.97 -13.68
N ALA A 178 -0.72 -14.69 -14.80
CA ALA A 178 -0.64 -14.09 -16.13
C ALA A 178 -1.88 -13.23 -16.45
N GLU A 179 -3.05 -13.62 -15.94
CA GLU A 179 -4.32 -12.89 -16.13
C GLU A 179 -4.26 -11.48 -15.56
N ALA A 180 -3.42 -11.28 -14.54
CA ALA A 180 -3.25 -9.99 -13.90
C ALA A 180 -2.51 -8.97 -14.77
N LEU A 181 -1.73 -9.41 -15.76
CA LEU A 181 -0.95 -8.56 -16.66
C LEU A 181 -1.82 -7.59 -17.47
N ALA A 182 -3.04 -7.99 -17.81
CA ALA A 182 -3.98 -7.17 -18.58
C ALA A 182 -4.58 -6.00 -17.78
N TYR A 183 -4.33 -5.92 -16.47
CA TYR A 183 -5.02 -4.96 -15.58
C TYR A 183 -4.06 -4.21 -14.67
N PRO A 184 -3.13 -3.38 -15.18
CA PRO A 184 -2.29 -2.51 -14.35
C PRO A 184 -3.14 -1.61 -13.45
N GLY A 185 -2.78 -1.50 -12.18
CA GLY A 185 -3.57 -0.78 -11.18
C GLY A 185 -4.87 -1.48 -10.74
N GLY A 186 -5.05 -2.74 -11.14
CA GLY A 186 -6.24 -3.54 -10.83
C GLY A 186 -6.42 -3.80 -9.34
N TYR A 187 -7.70 -3.92 -8.91
CA TYR A 187 -8.07 -4.29 -7.54
C TYR A 187 -8.69 -5.70 -7.52
N TRP A 188 -8.13 -6.58 -6.68
CA TRP A 188 -8.43 -8.00 -6.70
C TRP A 188 -8.98 -8.51 -5.36
N VAL A 189 -10.00 -9.36 -5.44
CA VAL A 189 -10.59 -10.04 -4.28
C VAL A 189 -10.88 -11.49 -4.67
N LYS A 190 -10.34 -12.45 -3.92
CA LYS A 190 -10.50 -13.89 -4.19
C LYS A 190 -10.12 -14.23 -5.64
N ARG A 191 -8.94 -13.77 -6.09
CA ARG A 191 -8.39 -13.95 -7.46
C ARG A 191 -9.29 -13.39 -8.58
N ARG A 192 -10.22 -12.50 -8.27
CA ARG A 192 -11.11 -11.89 -9.26
C ARG A 192 -10.93 -10.39 -9.28
N LEU A 193 -10.84 -9.82 -10.48
CA LEU A 193 -10.86 -8.37 -10.65
C LEU A 193 -12.19 -7.80 -10.12
N ARG A 194 -12.09 -6.72 -9.36
CA ARG A 194 -13.25 -6.03 -8.77
C ARG A 194 -13.16 -4.54 -9.02
N THR A 195 -14.31 -3.92 -9.12
CA THR A 195 -14.41 -2.46 -9.15
C THR A 195 -14.37 -1.95 -7.72
N PRO A 196 -13.36 -1.15 -7.32
CA PRO A 196 -13.34 -0.55 -5.99
C PRO A 196 -14.38 0.57 -5.85
N SER A 197 -14.57 1.12 -4.65
CA SER A 197 -15.53 2.19 -4.38
C SER A 197 -15.34 3.40 -5.30
N ARG A 198 -16.40 4.23 -5.46
CA ARG A 198 -16.33 5.45 -6.27
C ARG A 198 -15.18 6.36 -5.83
N LEU A 199 -15.00 6.53 -4.50
CA LEU A 199 -13.89 7.30 -3.93
C LEU A 199 -12.53 6.74 -4.34
N ALA A 200 -12.33 5.44 -4.27
CA ALA A 200 -11.06 4.80 -4.62
C ALA A 200 -10.73 4.89 -6.13
N ARG A 201 -11.71 5.21 -6.98
CA ARG A 201 -11.53 5.41 -8.42
C ARG A 201 -11.25 6.87 -8.81
N ASP A 202 -11.30 7.79 -7.87
CA ASP A 202 -11.07 9.22 -8.11
C ASP A 202 -9.58 9.46 -8.42
N ALA A 203 -9.29 9.71 -9.69
CA ALA A 203 -7.92 9.91 -10.17
C ALA A 203 -7.32 11.24 -9.68
N GLN A 204 -8.13 12.28 -9.56
CA GLN A 204 -7.67 13.59 -9.10
C GLN A 204 -7.20 13.51 -7.63
N ARG A 205 -7.97 12.82 -6.78
CA ARG A 205 -7.60 12.62 -5.38
C ARG A 205 -6.39 11.68 -5.23
N ALA A 206 -6.27 10.68 -6.10
CA ALA A 206 -5.08 9.82 -6.14
C ALA A 206 -3.82 10.65 -6.46
N GLU A 207 -3.92 11.59 -7.39
CA GLU A 207 -2.83 12.50 -7.74
C GLU A 207 -2.50 13.48 -6.60
N GLN A 208 -3.50 14.05 -5.95
CA GLN A 208 -3.29 14.89 -4.78
C GLN A 208 -2.60 14.14 -3.63
N LEU A 209 -2.99 12.88 -3.37
CA LEU A 209 -2.32 12.04 -2.38
C LEU A 209 -0.87 11.74 -2.80
N TRP A 210 -0.61 11.51 -4.09
CA TRP A 210 0.75 11.28 -4.59
C TRP A 210 1.65 12.47 -4.27
N HIS A 211 1.24 13.68 -4.62
CA HIS A 211 2.01 14.90 -4.33
C HIS A 211 2.20 15.12 -2.84
N GLU A 212 1.18 14.87 -2.03
CA GLU A 212 1.30 14.98 -0.57
C GLU A 212 2.24 13.92 0.00
N SER A 213 2.26 12.71 -0.56
CA SER A 213 3.20 11.65 -0.17
C SER A 213 4.65 12.02 -0.53
N VAL A 214 4.87 12.61 -1.71
CA VAL A 214 6.17 13.18 -2.10
C VAL A 214 6.61 14.23 -1.08
N ARG A 215 5.73 15.18 -0.75
CA ARG A 215 6.02 16.25 0.22
C ARG A 215 6.36 15.70 1.61
N LEU A 216 5.59 14.73 2.11
CA LEU A 216 5.78 14.15 3.45
C LEU A 216 7.02 13.27 3.55
N THR A 217 7.38 12.58 2.48
CA THR A 217 8.55 11.69 2.47
C THR A 217 9.83 12.38 2.01
N GLY A 218 9.72 13.54 1.36
CA GLY A 218 10.86 14.23 0.75
C GLY A 218 11.50 13.49 -0.44
N LEU A 219 10.86 12.42 -0.94
CA LEU A 219 11.38 11.63 -2.06
C LEU A 219 11.03 12.28 -3.39
N ASP A 220 11.99 12.41 -4.28
CA ASP A 220 11.75 12.77 -5.68
C ASP A 220 11.28 11.53 -6.47
N ALA A 221 9.98 11.29 -6.44
CA ALA A 221 9.37 10.09 -7.00
C ALA A 221 9.58 9.99 -8.53
N ASP A 222 9.51 11.10 -9.25
CA ASP A 222 9.64 11.11 -10.70
C ASP A 222 11.08 10.82 -11.12
N THR A 223 12.06 11.40 -10.44
CA THR A 223 13.48 11.08 -10.64
C THR A 223 13.76 9.61 -10.30
N LEU A 224 13.23 9.07 -9.21
CA LEU A 224 13.41 7.66 -8.84
C LEU A 224 12.84 6.70 -9.88
N ILE A 225 11.65 6.98 -10.41
CA ILE A 225 11.01 6.19 -11.46
C ILE A 225 11.81 6.25 -12.77
N ALA A 226 12.24 7.45 -13.16
CA ALA A 226 13.03 7.66 -14.38
C ALA A 226 14.40 6.98 -14.30
N THR A 227 15.13 7.17 -13.19
CA THR A 227 16.46 6.61 -12.97
C THR A 227 16.44 5.08 -12.92
N ALA A 228 15.38 4.48 -12.36
CA ALA A 228 15.20 3.03 -12.39
C ALA A 228 14.88 2.48 -13.80
N GLY A 229 14.55 3.35 -14.76
CA GLY A 229 14.22 2.96 -16.13
C GLY A 229 12.91 2.19 -16.24
N VAL A 230 12.00 2.40 -15.31
CA VAL A 230 10.64 1.81 -15.32
C VAL A 230 9.57 2.83 -15.66
N ALA A 231 9.93 4.04 -16.01
CA ALA A 231 8.98 5.08 -16.42
C ALA A 231 8.17 4.66 -17.64
N ARG A 232 6.88 4.99 -17.66
CA ARG A 232 6.03 4.84 -18.83
C ARG A 232 6.49 5.83 -19.91
N ALA A 233 6.64 5.34 -21.14
CA ALA A 233 6.90 6.24 -22.27
C ALA A 233 5.75 7.24 -22.40
N MET A 234 6.10 8.52 -22.58
CA MET A 234 5.10 9.54 -22.91
C MET A 234 4.58 9.25 -24.32
N ALA A 235 3.26 9.09 -24.44
CA ALA A 235 2.59 8.87 -25.73
C ALA A 235 2.46 10.20 -26.49
#